data_65090b782057f7f873b2cc028ea0ac8b
#
_entry.id   65090b782057f7f873b2cc028ea0ac8b
#
_cell.length_a   1.000
_cell.length_b   1.000
_cell.length_c   1.000
_cell.angle_alpha   90.00
_cell.angle_beta   90.00
_cell.angle_gamma   90.00
#
_symmetry.space_group_name_H-M   'P 1'
#
loop_
_entity.id
_entity.type
_entity.pdbx_description
1 polymer ?
#
loop_
_entity_poly.entity_id
_entity_poly.type
_entity_poly.pdbx_seq_one_letter_code
_entity_poly.pdbx_strand_id
1 'polypeptide(L)'
;MNEALALIVEDDEDLNEVFRQALAAAGFSTESAYDGRTALEFLEKISPSIVILDLHLPFVSGETILKKIHSTPSLENIRVVITTADAAAAEFLRDQADLVLVKPISYIQLRDLTKRLNPVLQTDKFKTPPRTE
;
A
#
# COMPACT_ATOMS: atom_id res chain seq x y z
N MET A 1 -17.64 -9.03 9.64
CA MET A 1 -17.03 -7.93 9.58
C MET A 1 -16.12 -7.85 8.49
N ASN A 2 -16.16 -6.87 7.82
CA ASN A 2 -15.35 -6.69 6.64
C ASN A 2 -13.99 -6.18 7.00
N GLU A 3 -12.97 -6.82 6.44
CA GLU A 3 -11.61 -6.32 6.57
C GLU A 3 -11.33 -5.38 5.42
N ALA A 4 -10.49 -4.40 5.65
CA ALA A 4 -9.99 -3.56 4.59
C ALA A 4 -9.08 -4.40 3.68
N LEU A 5 -9.04 -4.07 2.41
CA LEU A 5 -8.27 -4.83 1.42
C LEU A 5 -6.96 -4.10 1.10
N ALA A 6 -5.87 -4.85 1.08
CA ALA A 6 -4.56 -4.35 0.68
C ALA A 6 -4.12 -5.05 -0.60
N LEU A 7 -3.58 -4.28 -1.54
CA LEU A 7 -2.95 -4.82 -2.74
C LEU A 7 -1.45 -4.67 -2.60
N ILE A 8 -0.72 -5.78 -2.69
CA ILE A 8 0.74 -5.77 -2.60
C ILE A 8 1.31 -5.95 -4.00
N VAL A 9 2.05 -4.96 -4.47
CA VAL A 9 2.62 -4.96 -5.82
C VAL A 9 4.13 -5.01 -5.68
N GLU A 10 4.69 -6.20 -5.86
CA GLU A 10 6.11 -6.47 -5.66
C GLU A 10 6.46 -7.72 -6.47
N ASP A 11 7.47 -7.62 -7.34
CA ASP A 11 7.79 -8.73 -8.23
C ASP A 11 8.64 -9.82 -7.59
N ASP A 12 9.35 -9.53 -6.51
CA ASP A 12 10.10 -10.54 -5.77
C ASP A 12 9.11 -11.34 -4.94
N GLU A 13 8.96 -12.63 -5.24
CA GLU A 13 7.93 -13.45 -4.60
C GLU A 13 8.13 -13.59 -3.11
N ASP A 14 9.38 -13.75 -2.66
CA ASP A 14 9.64 -13.88 -1.23
C ASP A 14 9.33 -12.59 -0.50
N LEU A 15 9.72 -11.48 -1.06
CA LEU A 15 9.46 -10.19 -0.45
C LEU A 15 7.96 -9.88 -0.46
N ASN A 16 7.28 -10.21 -1.55
CA ASN A 16 5.84 -10.04 -1.63
C ASN A 16 5.15 -10.80 -0.49
N GLU A 17 5.61 -12.03 -0.24
CA GLU A 17 5.02 -12.83 0.83
C GLU A 17 5.25 -12.21 2.21
N VAL A 18 6.46 -11.68 2.45
CA VAL A 18 6.73 -10.99 3.71
C VAL A 18 5.80 -9.78 3.88
N PHE A 19 5.65 -8.99 2.82
CA PHE A 19 4.78 -7.82 2.87
C PHE A 19 3.32 -8.23 3.06
N ARG A 20 2.89 -9.29 2.37
CA ARG A 20 1.53 -9.80 2.51
C ARG A 20 1.25 -10.19 3.95
N GLN A 21 2.19 -10.90 4.59
CA GLN A 21 2.02 -11.30 5.97
C GLN A 21 1.97 -10.09 6.91
N ALA A 22 2.78 -9.07 6.63
CA ALA A 22 2.77 -7.87 7.46
C ALA A 22 1.42 -7.16 7.37
N LEU A 23 0.86 -7.07 6.17
CA LEU A 23 -0.43 -6.43 5.98
C LEU A 23 -1.55 -7.25 6.59
N ALA A 24 -1.47 -8.57 6.49
CA ALA A 24 -2.45 -9.44 7.15
C ALA A 24 -2.41 -9.24 8.66
N ALA A 25 -1.21 -9.15 9.23
CA ALA A 25 -1.05 -8.91 10.67
C ALA A 25 -1.55 -7.52 11.08
N ALA A 26 -1.57 -6.58 10.13
CA ALA A 26 -2.09 -5.23 10.37
C ALA A 26 -3.60 -5.16 10.18
N GLY A 27 -4.27 -6.28 9.94
CA GLY A 27 -5.73 -6.34 9.88
C GLY A 27 -6.32 -6.27 8.49
N PHE A 28 -5.51 -6.41 7.43
CA PHE A 28 -6.01 -6.34 6.07
C PHE A 28 -6.23 -7.74 5.50
N SER A 29 -7.23 -7.89 4.63
CA SER A 29 -7.22 -8.97 3.68
C SER A 29 -6.32 -8.53 2.52
N THR A 30 -5.69 -9.48 1.82
CA THR A 30 -4.61 -9.12 0.89
C THR A 30 -4.81 -9.78 -0.46
N GLU A 31 -4.37 -9.06 -1.51
CA GLU A 31 -4.18 -9.59 -2.85
C GLU A 31 -2.78 -9.21 -3.28
N SER A 32 -2.13 -10.06 -4.07
CA SER A 32 -0.78 -9.81 -4.53
C SER A 32 -0.72 -9.71 -6.04
N ALA A 33 0.05 -8.76 -6.53
CA ALA A 33 0.39 -8.63 -7.94
C ALA A 33 1.91 -8.64 -8.05
N TYR A 34 2.44 -9.39 -9.00
CA TYR A 34 3.88 -9.56 -9.14
C TYR A 34 4.43 -8.77 -10.31
N ASP A 35 3.60 -8.01 -10.97
CA ASP A 35 4.02 -7.09 -12.04
C ASP A 35 2.99 -5.97 -12.15
N GLY A 36 3.37 -4.92 -12.90
CA GLY A 36 2.53 -3.74 -13.00
C GLY A 36 1.25 -3.97 -13.80
N ARG A 37 1.30 -4.86 -14.79
CA ARG A 37 0.10 -5.12 -15.60
C ARG A 37 -0.98 -5.76 -14.75
N THR A 38 -0.60 -6.76 -13.96
CA THR A 38 -1.55 -7.42 -13.06
C THR A 38 -2.10 -6.44 -12.05
N ALA A 39 -1.24 -5.55 -11.52
CA ALA A 39 -1.70 -4.53 -10.59
C ALA A 39 -2.76 -3.63 -11.21
N LEU A 40 -2.55 -3.20 -12.44
CA LEU A 40 -3.54 -2.35 -13.12
C LEU A 40 -4.85 -3.09 -13.35
N GLU A 41 -4.77 -4.38 -13.65
CA GLU A 41 -5.98 -5.18 -13.82
C GLU A 41 -6.78 -5.28 -12.52
N PHE A 42 -6.07 -5.48 -11.40
CA PHE A 42 -6.74 -5.46 -10.10
C PHE A 42 -7.44 -4.13 -9.85
N LEU A 43 -6.75 -3.03 -10.15
CA LEU A 43 -7.30 -1.69 -9.86
C LEU A 43 -8.51 -1.36 -10.71
N GLU A 44 -8.72 -2.06 -11.82
CA GLU A 44 -9.94 -1.90 -12.60
C GLU A 44 -11.13 -2.62 -11.98
N LYS A 45 -10.86 -3.61 -11.14
CA LYS A 45 -11.90 -4.46 -10.59
C LYS A 45 -12.15 -4.22 -9.11
N ILE A 46 -11.16 -3.75 -8.38
CA ILE A 46 -11.27 -3.57 -6.95
C ILE A 46 -10.75 -2.19 -6.56
N SER A 47 -11.21 -1.71 -5.42
CA SER A 47 -10.70 -0.46 -4.83
C SER A 47 -10.10 -0.81 -3.48
N PRO A 48 -8.82 -1.18 -3.42
CA PRO A 48 -8.23 -1.50 -2.12
C PRO A 48 -8.13 -0.25 -1.27
N SER A 49 -8.06 -0.45 0.03
CA SER A 49 -7.85 0.65 0.96
C SER A 49 -6.42 1.13 0.95
N ILE A 50 -5.48 0.22 0.65
CA ILE A 50 -4.06 0.53 0.65
C ILE A 50 -3.37 -0.28 -0.45
N VAL A 51 -2.36 0.32 -1.07
CA VAL A 51 -1.50 -0.35 -2.05
C VAL A 51 -0.07 -0.21 -1.58
N ILE A 52 0.63 -1.33 -1.48
CA ILE A 52 2.07 -1.35 -1.26
C ILE A 52 2.70 -1.49 -2.64
N LEU A 53 3.44 -0.49 -3.06
CA LEU A 53 3.82 -0.34 -4.46
C LEU A 53 5.32 -0.21 -4.62
N ASP A 54 5.94 -1.24 -5.22
CA ASP A 54 7.35 -1.19 -5.58
C ASP A 54 7.50 -0.32 -6.83
N LEU A 55 8.52 0.52 -6.85
CA LEU A 55 8.77 1.35 -8.01
C LEU A 55 9.36 0.59 -9.18
N HIS A 56 10.16 -0.45 -8.91
CA HIS A 56 10.88 -1.18 -9.96
C HIS A 56 10.17 -2.48 -10.28
N LEU A 57 9.25 -2.40 -11.22
CA LEU A 57 8.44 -3.55 -11.61
C LEU A 57 8.68 -3.89 -13.08
N PRO A 58 8.52 -5.15 -13.45
CA PRO A 58 8.56 -5.49 -14.86
C PRO A 58 7.31 -5.00 -15.58
N PHE A 59 7.43 -4.72 -16.86
CA PHE A 59 6.39 -4.32 -17.81
C PHE A 59 5.88 -2.90 -17.58
N VAL A 60 5.26 -2.63 -16.46
CA VAL A 60 4.70 -1.32 -16.16
C VAL A 60 5.32 -0.84 -14.85
N SER A 61 5.93 0.33 -14.87
CA SER A 61 6.63 0.84 -13.68
C SER A 61 5.66 1.21 -12.57
N GLY A 62 6.19 1.22 -11.34
CA GLY A 62 5.39 1.66 -10.20
C GLY A 62 4.93 3.10 -10.33
N GLU A 63 5.73 3.94 -10.99
CA GLU A 63 5.33 5.33 -11.19
C GLU A 63 4.10 5.44 -12.09
N THR A 64 3.99 4.57 -13.10
CA THR A 64 2.83 4.55 -13.96
C THR A 64 1.58 4.17 -13.18
N ILE A 65 1.72 3.19 -12.29
CA ILE A 65 0.61 2.77 -11.44
C ILE A 65 0.20 3.90 -10.50
N LEU A 66 1.18 4.59 -9.92
CA LEU A 66 0.91 5.73 -9.04
C LEU A 66 0.12 6.80 -9.77
N LYS A 67 0.52 7.12 -11.00
CA LYS A 67 -0.21 8.11 -11.81
C LYS A 67 -1.64 7.66 -12.07
N LYS A 68 -1.83 6.38 -12.34
CA LYS A 68 -3.17 5.86 -12.59
C LYS A 68 -4.04 6.04 -11.36
N ILE A 69 -3.51 5.74 -10.19
CA ILE A 69 -4.26 5.90 -8.94
C ILE A 69 -4.64 7.37 -8.75
N HIS A 70 -3.68 8.27 -8.94
CA HIS A 70 -3.92 9.70 -8.73
C HIS A 70 -4.89 10.30 -9.73
N SER A 71 -4.96 9.74 -10.94
CA SER A 71 -5.79 10.31 -12.00
C SER A 71 -7.15 9.66 -12.12
N THR A 72 -7.46 8.69 -11.28
CA THR A 72 -8.72 7.95 -11.36
C THR A 72 -9.57 8.31 -10.15
N PRO A 73 -10.67 9.05 -10.36
CA PRO A 73 -11.47 9.51 -9.19
C PRO A 73 -11.95 8.40 -8.28
N SER A 74 -12.29 7.24 -8.82
CA SER A 74 -12.77 6.14 -7.96
C SER A 74 -11.67 5.56 -7.08
N LEU A 75 -10.41 5.92 -7.31
CA LEU A 75 -9.28 5.42 -6.56
C LEU A 75 -8.67 6.48 -5.64
N GLU A 76 -9.32 7.64 -5.52
CA GLU A 76 -8.71 8.77 -4.84
C GLU A 76 -8.48 8.55 -3.35
N ASN A 77 -9.22 7.63 -2.74
CA ASN A 77 -9.10 7.38 -1.30
C ASN A 77 -8.12 6.27 -0.96
N ILE A 78 -7.46 5.69 -1.96
CA ILE A 78 -6.48 4.64 -1.70
C ILE A 78 -5.26 5.27 -1.04
N ARG A 79 -4.80 4.65 0.05
CA ARG A 79 -3.52 5.01 0.65
C ARG A 79 -2.43 4.29 -0.11
N VAL A 80 -1.35 5.00 -0.42
CA VAL A 80 -0.24 4.43 -1.18
C VAL A 80 1.01 4.43 -0.35
N VAL A 81 1.64 3.26 -0.24
CA VAL A 81 2.95 3.11 0.41
C VAL A 81 3.92 2.68 -0.69
N ILE A 82 4.86 3.54 -1.02
CA ILE A 82 5.86 3.23 -2.03
C ILE A 82 7.04 2.55 -1.35
N THR A 83 7.58 1.51 -1.99
CA THR A 83 8.81 0.87 -1.53
C THR A 83 9.84 0.95 -2.65
N THR A 84 11.08 1.22 -2.30
CA THR A 84 12.14 1.34 -3.29
C THR A 84 13.50 1.13 -2.64
N ALA A 85 14.45 0.60 -3.41
CA ALA A 85 15.83 0.53 -2.96
C ALA A 85 16.60 1.83 -3.23
N ASP A 86 15.99 2.76 -3.97
CA ASP A 86 16.64 3.98 -4.42
C ASP A 86 16.22 5.15 -3.51
N ALA A 87 17.15 5.58 -2.65
CA ALA A 87 16.85 6.64 -1.69
C ALA A 87 16.56 7.99 -2.37
N ALA A 88 17.17 8.24 -3.53
CA ALA A 88 16.91 9.49 -4.24
C ALA A 88 15.50 9.51 -4.80
N ALA A 89 15.06 8.38 -5.36
CA ALA A 89 13.68 8.26 -5.85
C ALA A 89 12.70 8.41 -4.69
N ALA A 90 13.02 7.84 -3.53
CA ALA A 90 12.17 7.94 -2.35
C ALA A 90 11.96 9.41 -1.99
N GLU A 91 13.03 10.18 -1.97
CA GLU A 91 12.93 11.59 -1.60
C GLU A 91 12.10 12.36 -2.60
N PHE A 92 12.29 12.07 -3.89
CA PHE A 92 11.57 12.76 -4.96
C PHE A 92 10.06 12.49 -4.90
N LEU A 93 9.66 11.30 -4.45
CA LEU A 93 8.25 10.89 -4.45
C LEU A 93 7.56 11.08 -3.11
N ARG A 94 8.26 11.64 -2.13
CA ARG A 94 7.74 11.71 -0.77
C ARG A 94 6.39 12.40 -0.69
N ASP A 95 6.15 13.40 -1.51
CA ASP A 95 4.90 14.15 -1.48
C ASP A 95 3.77 13.49 -2.28
N GLN A 96 4.06 12.39 -2.96
CA GLN A 96 3.09 11.78 -3.86
C GLN A 96 2.47 10.50 -3.30
N ALA A 97 2.85 10.12 -2.10
CA ALA A 97 2.34 8.91 -1.45
C ALA A 97 2.15 9.18 0.02
N ASP A 98 1.41 8.31 0.66
CA ASP A 98 1.19 8.44 2.12
C ASP A 98 2.45 8.08 2.89
N LEU A 99 3.20 7.10 2.40
CA LEU A 99 4.49 6.73 2.96
C LEU A 99 5.42 6.33 1.83
N VAL A 100 6.71 6.60 2.01
CA VAL A 100 7.74 6.10 1.08
C VAL A 100 8.81 5.45 1.93
N LEU A 101 9.04 4.17 1.71
CA LEU A 101 9.97 3.37 2.51
C LEU A 101 11.11 2.88 1.65
N VAL A 102 12.33 3.02 2.16
CA VAL A 102 13.54 2.59 1.45
C VAL A 102 13.90 1.19 1.94
N LYS A 103 14.08 0.27 0.99
CA LYS A 103 14.43 -1.11 1.31
C LYS A 103 15.84 -1.17 1.90
N PRO A 104 16.11 -2.09 2.81
CA PRO A 104 15.25 -3.18 3.27
C PRO A 104 14.19 -2.71 4.27
N ILE A 105 13.02 -3.33 4.19
CA ILE A 105 11.89 -2.98 5.05
C ILE A 105 11.55 -4.21 5.87
N SER A 106 11.53 -4.08 7.19
CA SER A 106 11.23 -5.22 8.03
C SER A 106 9.73 -5.48 8.09
N TYR A 107 9.40 -6.74 8.37
CA TYR A 107 8.02 -7.14 8.60
C TYR A 107 7.37 -6.29 9.69
N ILE A 108 8.07 -6.12 10.81
CA ILE A 108 7.52 -5.38 11.95
C ILE A 108 7.28 -3.92 11.60
N GLN A 109 8.24 -3.31 10.91
CA GLN A 109 8.10 -1.91 10.50
C GLN A 109 6.87 -1.74 9.60
N LEU A 110 6.75 -2.60 8.59
CA LEU A 110 5.64 -2.47 7.65
C LEU A 110 4.31 -2.76 8.34
N ARG A 111 4.26 -3.79 9.19
CA ARG A 111 3.06 -4.10 9.94
C ARG A 111 2.60 -2.89 10.77
N ASP A 112 3.52 -2.30 11.52
CA ASP A 112 3.15 -1.23 12.43
C ASP A 112 2.74 0.04 11.69
N LEU A 113 3.43 0.36 10.61
CA LEU A 113 3.09 1.56 9.84
C LEU A 113 1.76 1.41 9.12
N THR A 114 1.51 0.24 8.52
CA THR A 114 0.28 0.05 7.77
C THR A 114 -0.93 -0.13 8.68
N LYS A 115 -0.71 -0.61 9.90
CA LYS A 115 -1.79 -0.68 10.86
C LYS A 115 -2.40 0.69 11.10
N ARG A 116 -1.57 1.74 11.10
CA ARG A 116 -2.05 3.10 11.29
C ARG A 116 -2.88 3.59 10.11
N LEU A 117 -2.71 2.97 8.94
CA LEU A 117 -3.44 3.35 7.73
C LEU A 117 -4.66 2.46 7.50
N ASN A 118 -4.96 1.55 8.41
CA ASN A 118 -6.09 0.65 8.24
C ASN A 118 -7.37 1.41 8.61
N PRO A 119 -8.26 1.65 7.64
CA PRO A 119 -9.44 2.48 7.90
C PRO A 119 -10.40 1.85 8.90
N VAL A 120 -10.43 0.52 8.99
CA VAL A 120 -11.29 -0.14 9.98
C VAL A 120 -10.81 0.20 11.38
N LEU A 121 -9.51 0.15 11.63
CA LEU A 121 -8.95 0.48 12.94
C LEU A 121 -9.05 1.96 13.22
N GLN A 122 -8.88 2.80 12.21
CA GLN A 122 -9.03 4.24 12.38
C GLN A 122 -10.46 4.60 12.74
N THR A 123 -11.42 3.93 12.11
CA THR A 123 -12.81 4.16 12.40
C THR A 123 -13.12 3.85 13.88
N ASP A 124 -12.57 2.75 14.37
CA ASP A 124 -12.75 2.39 15.77
C ASP A 124 -12.14 3.45 16.70
N LYS A 125 -10.97 3.94 16.33
CA LYS A 125 -10.35 4.99 17.12
C LYS A 125 -11.19 6.23 17.17
N PHE A 126 -11.76 6.62 16.07
CA PHE A 126 -12.57 7.82 16.03
C PHE A 126 -13.90 7.67 16.76
N LYS A 127 -14.36 6.44 16.90
CA LYS A 127 -15.58 6.20 17.63
C LYS A 127 -15.40 6.26 19.12
N THR A 128 -14.20 6.08 19.61
CA THR A 128 -14.03 6.21 21.05
C THR A 128 -14.24 7.64 21.43
N PRO A 129 -14.73 7.84 22.59
CA PRO A 129 -15.02 9.17 23.05
C PRO A 129 -13.80 9.96 23.02
N PRO A 130 -13.91 10.98 22.67
CA PRO A 130 -12.88 11.70 22.46
C PRO A 130 -12.40 12.27 23.50
N ARG A 131 -12.01 12.40 23.52
CA ARG A 131 -11.58 12.92 24.00
C ARG A 131 -12.00 13.96 24.43
N THR A 132 -12.02 14.25 24.96
CA THR A 132 -12.42 15.08 25.26
C THR A 132 -12.05 16.09 25.40
N GLU A 133 -11.84 16.26 25.19
CA GLU A 133 -11.65 17.11 25.09
C GLU A 133 -11.90 17.73 25.13
#